data_1231edb12ffbfbcb57c20864159317ac
#
_entry.id   1231edb12ffbfbcb57c20864159317ac
#
_cell.length_a   1.000
_cell.length_b   1.000
_cell.length_c   1.000
_cell.angle_alpha   90.00
_cell.angle_beta   90.00
_cell.angle_gamma   90.00
#
_symmetry.space_group_name_H-M   'P 1'
#
loop_
_entity.id
_entity.type
_entity.pdbx_description
1 polymer ?
#
loop_
_entity_poly.entity_id
_entity_poly.type
_entity_poly.pdbx_seq_one_letter_code
_entity_poly.pdbx_strand_id
1 'polypeptide(L)'
;QNILIDAGQLRTWEYGSLEATQKALDENHIDYAVSLPVMPNSSFEEALAASKLEPRLLPFTSADFRLPIPEMKAKLKRDIIRGAKGLKLHPILQNVPLTDERTYAAVEVFGEMGLPITSHCGINDYYKPGSKYQPLAPKEYGELHYMLALIERYPDYILIPAHAGGDCGWEYEELAQAVHKHGWKNVYTDTSFKNAKVMRELAGLFGEDKLLFATDYPFDGITQSVAACEEAFADDPVLADKVFYGNAAKLLHL
;
A
#
# COMPACT_ATOMS: atom_id res chain seq x y z
N GLN A 1 12.12 8.19 -25.55
CA GLN A 1 11.33 7.82 -24.39
C GLN A 1 12.26 7.68 -23.19
N ASN A 2 11.96 8.40 -22.10
CA ASN A 2 12.82 8.47 -20.91
C ASN A 2 12.21 7.69 -19.72
N ILE A 3 11.04 7.12 -19.92
CA ILE A 3 10.37 6.26 -18.95
C ILE A 3 10.83 4.83 -19.23
N LEU A 4 11.14 4.08 -18.18
CA LEU A 4 11.32 2.65 -18.28
C LEU A 4 9.96 2.02 -18.59
N ILE A 5 9.78 1.59 -19.82
CA ILE A 5 8.64 0.76 -20.19
C ILE A 5 9.05 -0.67 -19.83
N ASP A 6 8.75 -1.04 -18.61
CA ASP A 6 8.94 -2.40 -18.13
C ASP A 6 7.64 -3.22 -18.17
N ALA A 7 7.73 -4.45 -17.69
CA ALA A 7 6.57 -5.33 -17.61
C ALA A 7 5.44 -4.76 -16.74
N GLY A 8 5.77 -4.04 -15.67
CA GLY A 8 4.78 -3.44 -14.78
C GLY A 8 3.98 -2.33 -15.47
N GLN A 9 4.63 -1.45 -16.24
CA GLN A 9 3.94 -0.39 -16.99
C GLN A 9 3.05 -0.97 -18.10
N LEU A 10 3.52 -2.01 -18.81
CA LEU A 10 2.72 -2.71 -19.79
C LEU A 10 1.49 -3.35 -19.15
N ARG A 11 1.64 -3.96 -17.97
CA ARG A 11 0.52 -4.52 -17.20
C ARG A 11 -0.49 -3.46 -16.80
N THR A 12 -0.05 -2.26 -16.39
CA THR A 12 -0.97 -1.15 -16.07
C THR A 12 -1.80 -0.73 -17.27
N TRP A 13 -1.23 -0.65 -18.44
CA TRP A 13 -1.96 -0.31 -19.68
C TRP A 13 -2.94 -1.40 -20.11
N GLU A 14 -2.58 -2.66 -19.90
CA GLU A 14 -3.38 -3.81 -20.31
C GLU A 14 -4.48 -4.15 -19.28
N TYR A 15 -4.18 -4.05 -17.99
CA TYR A 15 -5.03 -4.57 -16.90
C TYR A 15 -5.52 -3.48 -15.93
N GLY A 16 -5.11 -2.23 -16.07
CA GLY A 16 -5.50 -1.14 -15.16
C GLY A 16 -6.88 -0.51 -15.41
N SER A 17 -7.66 -1.04 -16.36
CA SER A 17 -9.03 -0.56 -16.59
C SER A 17 -10.00 -1.10 -15.52
N LEU A 18 -11.13 -0.39 -15.32
CA LEU A 18 -12.18 -0.86 -14.42
C LEU A 18 -12.73 -2.23 -14.85
N GLU A 19 -12.95 -2.42 -16.16
CA GLU A 19 -13.44 -3.69 -16.71
C GLU A 19 -12.47 -4.84 -16.45
N ALA A 20 -11.17 -4.62 -16.68
CA ALA A 20 -10.14 -5.63 -16.39
C ALA A 20 -10.08 -5.94 -14.89
N THR A 21 -10.21 -4.92 -14.03
CA THR A 21 -10.25 -5.08 -12.58
C THR A 21 -11.47 -5.88 -12.14
N GLN A 22 -12.67 -5.57 -12.64
CA GLN A 22 -13.90 -6.32 -12.35
C GLN A 22 -13.75 -7.79 -12.72
N LYS A 23 -13.24 -8.06 -13.92
CA LYS A 23 -12.96 -9.43 -14.38
C LYS A 23 -11.99 -10.15 -13.44
N ALA A 24 -10.90 -9.49 -13.05
CA ALA A 24 -9.91 -10.07 -12.15
C ALA A 24 -10.48 -10.38 -10.76
N LEU A 25 -11.36 -9.51 -10.23
CA LEU A 25 -12.07 -9.75 -8.97
C LEU A 25 -13.02 -10.95 -9.09
N ASP A 26 -13.76 -11.05 -10.19
CA ASP A 26 -14.71 -12.16 -10.43
C ASP A 26 -13.99 -13.51 -10.58
N GLU A 27 -12.92 -13.55 -11.37
CA GLU A 27 -12.13 -14.76 -11.62
C GLU A 27 -11.43 -15.30 -10.37
N ASN A 28 -11.14 -14.45 -9.39
CA ASN A 28 -10.45 -14.80 -8.16
C ASN A 28 -11.35 -14.76 -6.92
N HIS A 29 -12.66 -14.59 -7.09
CA HIS A 29 -13.66 -14.58 -6.01
C HIS A 29 -13.35 -13.55 -4.91
N ILE A 30 -12.91 -12.35 -5.30
CA ILE A 30 -12.58 -11.26 -4.38
C ILE A 30 -13.82 -10.45 -4.05
N ASP A 31 -14.22 -10.42 -2.78
CA ASP A 31 -15.38 -9.68 -2.29
C ASP A 31 -15.11 -8.20 -2.09
N TYR A 32 -13.88 -7.83 -1.71
CA TYR A 32 -13.46 -6.44 -1.51
C TYR A 32 -12.02 -6.23 -1.94
N ALA A 33 -11.74 -5.07 -2.54
CA ALA A 33 -10.39 -4.66 -2.88
C ALA A 33 -10.18 -3.17 -2.57
N VAL A 34 -9.07 -2.83 -1.96
CA VAL A 34 -8.69 -1.44 -1.70
C VAL A 34 -8.06 -0.83 -2.95
N SER A 35 -8.64 0.26 -3.45
CA SER A 35 -8.07 1.04 -4.55
C SER A 35 -7.12 2.09 -4.00
N LEU A 36 -5.84 2.04 -4.43
CA LEU A 36 -4.74 2.83 -3.90
C LEU A 36 -4.23 3.85 -4.94
N PRO A 37 -4.87 5.03 -5.11
CA PRO A 37 -4.39 6.05 -6.03
C PRO A 37 -3.05 6.63 -5.57
N VAL A 38 -2.23 7.08 -6.53
CA VAL A 38 -0.95 7.74 -6.27
C VAL A 38 -0.89 9.05 -7.05
N MET A 39 -1.06 10.19 -6.37
CA MET A 39 -0.90 11.51 -6.98
C MET A 39 0.57 11.72 -7.43
N PRO A 40 0.80 12.37 -8.59
CA PRO A 40 -0.19 12.98 -9.49
C PRO A 40 -0.75 12.03 -10.56
N ASN A 41 -0.38 10.74 -10.55
CA ASN A 41 -0.68 9.79 -11.63
C ASN A 41 -2.13 9.29 -11.60
N SER A 42 -2.70 9.13 -10.40
CA SER A 42 -4.10 8.76 -10.17
C SER A 42 -4.66 9.50 -8.96
N SER A 43 -5.96 9.75 -8.97
CA SER A 43 -6.64 10.61 -8.00
C SER A 43 -7.69 9.89 -7.17
N PHE A 44 -8.06 10.49 -6.03
CA PHE A 44 -9.21 10.04 -5.25
C PHE A 44 -10.52 10.12 -6.05
N GLU A 45 -10.67 11.12 -6.90
CA GLU A 45 -11.85 11.30 -7.75
C GLU A 45 -12.06 10.11 -8.68
N GLU A 46 -10.99 9.57 -9.26
CA GLU A 46 -11.03 8.38 -10.10
C GLU A 46 -11.36 7.13 -9.28
N ALA A 47 -10.70 6.93 -8.13
CA ALA A 47 -10.98 5.82 -7.23
C ALA A 47 -12.43 5.84 -6.71
N LEU A 48 -12.94 7.01 -6.35
CA LEU A 48 -14.32 7.20 -5.92
C LEU A 48 -15.32 6.96 -7.06
N ALA A 49 -14.99 7.36 -8.28
CA ALA A 49 -15.85 7.09 -9.45
C ALA A 49 -15.89 5.58 -9.74
N ALA A 50 -14.75 4.91 -9.68
CA ALA A 50 -14.66 3.46 -9.85
C ALA A 50 -15.48 2.71 -8.78
N SER A 51 -15.40 3.11 -7.51
CA SER A 51 -16.14 2.48 -6.41
C SER A 51 -17.67 2.61 -6.53
N LYS A 52 -18.17 3.62 -7.24
CA LYS A 52 -19.62 3.76 -7.53
C LYS A 52 -20.08 2.80 -8.62
N LEU A 53 -19.20 2.41 -9.52
CA LEU A 53 -19.49 1.47 -10.61
C LEU A 53 -19.20 0.02 -10.21
N GLU A 54 -18.26 -0.16 -9.28
CA GLU A 54 -17.87 -1.44 -8.70
C GLU A 54 -17.80 -1.31 -7.16
N PRO A 55 -18.88 -1.64 -6.44
CA PRO A 55 -18.97 -1.44 -4.98
C PRO A 55 -17.97 -2.27 -4.15
N ARG A 56 -17.35 -3.29 -4.72
CA ARG A 56 -16.27 -4.05 -4.07
C ARG A 56 -14.99 -3.21 -3.92
N LEU A 57 -14.83 -2.12 -4.70
CA LEU A 57 -13.68 -1.24 -4.61
C LEU A 57 -13.83 -0.24 -3.48
N LEU A 58 -12.95 -0.31 -2.51
CA LEU A 58 -12.89 0.59 -1.35
C LEU A 58 -11.85 1.69 -1.63
N PRO A 59 -12.27 2.96 -1.82
CA PRO A 59 -11.34 4.00 -2.26
C PRO A 59 -10.47 4.50 -1.10
N PHE A 60 -9.16 4.49 -1.27
CA PHE A 60 -8.22 5.31 -0.52
C PHE A 60 -8.02 6.64 -1.26
N THR A 61 -7.40 7.61 -0.58
CA THR A 61 -6.91 8.83 -1.22
C THR A 61 -5.38 8.89 -1.20
N SER A 62 -4.82 9.88 -1.88
CA SER A 62 -3.38 10.17 -1.90
C SER A 62 -3.12 11.64 -1.69
N ALA A 63 -2.05 11.98 -0.97
CA ALA A 63 -1.65 13.37 -0.77
C ALA A 63 -1.15 14.02 -2.07
N ASP A 64 -1.66 15.20 -2.39
CA ASP A 64 -1.12 16.02 -3.47
C ASP A 64 -0.09 17.00 -2.92
N PHE A 65 1.17 16.60 -2.93
CA PHE A 65 2.28 17.40 -2.39
C PHE A 65 2.66 18.64 -3.23
N ARG A 66 1.95 18.87 -4.35
CA ARG A 66 2.06 20.11 -5.13
C ARG A 66 1.28 21.26 -4.50
N LEU A 67 0.32 20.94 -3.62
CA LEU A 67 -0.48 21.93 -2.91
C LEU A 67 0.27 22.43 -1.66
N PRO A 68 0.02 23.69 -1.25
CA PRO A 68 0.41 24.16 0.07
C PRO A 68 -0.21 23.25 1.17
N ILE A 69 0.51 23.05 2.28
CA ILE A 69 0.06 22.16 3.37
C ILE A 69 -1.38 22.41 3.82
N PRO A 70 -1.84 23.66 4.07
CA PRO A 70 -3.22 23.91 4.49
C PRO A 70 -4.26 23.45 3.47
N GLU A 71 -4.00 23.64 2.17
CA GLU A 71 -4.89 23.24 1.10
C GLU A 71 -4.92 21.70 0.93
N MET A 72 -3.76 21.06 1.02
CA MET A 72 -3.62 19.61 1.01
C MET A 72 -4.40 18.98 2.19
N LYS A 73 -4.19 19.46 3.41
CA LYS A 73 -4.94 18.99 4.60
C LYS A 73 -6.45 19.18 4.42
N ALA A 74 -6.90 20.32 3.88
CA ALA A 74 -8.30 20.57 3.61
C ALA A 74 -8.86 19.61 2.55
N LYS A 75 -8.09 19.31 1.48
CA LYS A 75 -8.48 18.32 0.47
C LYS A 75 -8.61 16.93 1.09
N LEU A 76 -7.62 16.47 1.84
CA LEU A 76 -7.63 15.15 2.49
C LEU A 76 -8.83 14.98 3.45
N LYS A 77 -9.16 16.01 4.24
CA LYS A 77 -10.38 16.01 5.09
C LYS A 77 -11.67 15.90 4.27
N ARG A 78 -11.75 16.60 3.14
CA ARG A 78 -12.90 16.46 2.23
C ARG A 78 -12.99 15.06 1.62
N ASP A 79 -11.85 14.44 1.29
CA ASP A 79 -11.82 13.09 0.74
C ASP A 79 -12.33 12.07 1.77
N ILE A 80 -11.96 12.20 3.06
CA ILE A 80 -12.51 11.39 4.15
C ILE A 80 -14.03 11.54 4.24
N ILE A 81 -14.55 12.76 4.25
CA ILE A 81 -16.01 13.04 4.28
C ILE A 81 -16.72 12.39 3.08
N ARG A 82 -16.05 12.31 1.93
CA ARG A 82 -16.58 11.70 0.69
C ARG A 82 -16.42 10.19 0.64
N GLY A 83 -15.79 9.58 1.64
CA GLY A 83 -15.70 8.12 1.77
C GLY A 83 -14.32 7.51 1.58
N ALA A 84 -13.24 8.31 1.58
CA ALA A 84 -11.88 7.76 1.59
C ALA A 84 -11.68 6.92 2.86
N LYS A 85 -11.29 5.64 2.69
CA LYS A 85 -11.11 4.68 3.76
C LYS A 85 -9.70 4.69 4.37
N GLY A 86 -8.74 5.36 3.73
CA GLY A 86 -7.36 5.46 4.18
C GLY A 86 -6.52 6.33 3.24
N LEU A 87 -5.23 6.46 3.58
CA LEU A 87 -4.24 7.23 2.83
C LEU A 87 -3.24 6.30 2.15
N LYS A 88 -2.99 6.52 0.86
CA LYS A 88 -1.86 5.94 0.12
C LYS A 88 -0.77 6.96 -0.09
N LEU A 89 0.46 6.57 0.24
CA LEU A 89 1.69 7.30 -0.03
C LEU A 89 2.62 6.47 -0.93
N HIS A 90 3.37 7.16 -1.77
CA HIS A 90 4.40 6.57 -2.61
C HIS A 90 5.60 7.51 -2.73
N PRO A 91 6.55 7.46 -1.80
CA PRO A 91 7.58 8.49 -1.65
C PRO A 91 8.40 8.70 -2.92
N ILE A 92 8.70 7.65 -3.67
CA ILE A 92 9.45 7.73 -4.94
C ILE A 92 8.64 8.47 -6.01
N LEU A 93 7.42 8.02 -6.33
CA LEU A 93 6.60 8.61 -7.40
C LEU A 93 6.07 9.99 -7.05
N GLN A 94 5.86 10.28 -5.77
CA GLN A 94 5.46 11.60 -5.28
C GLN A 94 6.65 12.54 -5.12
N ASN A 95 7.88 12.03 -5.22
CA ASN A 95 9.14 12.76 -5.02
C ASN A 95 9.17 13.51 -3.67
N VAL A 96 8.70 12.86 -2.62
CA VAL A 96 8.64 13.41 -1.25
C VAL A 96 8.96 12.29 -0.27
N PRO A 97 10.06 12.35 0.50
CA PRO A 97 10.40 11.31 1.45
C PRO A 97 9.38 11.26 2.61
N LEU A 98 9.27 10.10 3.26
CA LEU A 98 8.34 9.94 4.38
C LEU A 98 8.69 10.81 5.60
N THR A 99 9.88 11.38 5.64
CA THR A 99 10.35 12.30 6.69
C THR A 99 10.13 13.78 6.39
N ASP A 100 9.47 14.11 5.29
CA ASP A 100 9.16 15.51 4.91
C ASP A 100 7.96 16.04 5.73
N GLU A 101 7.94 17.32 6.06
CA GLU A 101 6.85 17.98 6.79
C GLU A 101 5.50 17.87 6.08
N ARG A 102 5.49 17.83 4.74
CA ARG A 102 4.27 17.62 3.95
C ARG A 102 3.71 16.22 4.17
N THR A 103 4.59 15.21 4.26
CA THR A 103 4.18 13.84 4.59
C THR A 103 3.61 13.76 6.00
N TYR A 104 4.27 14.37 6.97
CA TYR A 104 3.76 14.43 8.35
C TYR A 104 2.37 15.07 8.41
N ALA A 105 2.21 16.21 7.72
CA ALA A 105 0.92 16.90 7.67
C ALA A 105 -0.21 16.07 7.04
N ALA A 106 0.10 15.22 6.04
CA ALA A 106 -0.86 14.31 5.43
C ALA A 106 -1.20 13.14 6.36
N VAL A 107 -0.18 12.54 6.98
CA VAL A 107 -0.30 11.40 7.91
C VAL A 107 -1.14 11.78 9.13
N GLU A 108 -0.93 12.96 9.70
CA GLU A 108 -1.70 13.46 10.84
C GLU A 108 -3.21 13.52 10.56
N VAL A 109 -3.63 13.92 9.36
CA VAL A 109 -5.06 13.99 9.00
C VAL A 109 -5.75 12.63 9.13
N PHE A 110 -5.08 11.54 8.78
CA PHE A 110 -5.64 10.19 8.83
C PHE A 110 -5.40 9.52 10.18
N GLY A 111 -4.21 9.69 10.75
CA GLY A 111 -3.83 9.09 12.02
C GLY A 111 -4.67 9.60 13.20
N GLU A 112 -4.95 10.91 13.25
CA GLU A 112 -5.85 11.52 14.25
C GLU A 112 -7.29 10.96 14.17
N MET A 113 -7.69 10.44 13.02
CA MET A 113 -9.00 9.81 12.80
C MET A 113 -8.99 8.28 12.98
N GLY A 114 -7.82 7.70 13.31
CA GLY A 114 -7.67 6.25 13.42
C GLY A 114 -7.80 5.49 12.08
N LEU A 115 -7.60 6.19 10.96
CA LEU A 115 -7.69 5.60 9.62
C LEU A 115 -6.33 5.06 9.16
N PRO A 116 -6.30 3.95 8.40
CA PRO A 116 -5.06 3.33 7.96
C PRO A 116 -4.30 4.17 6.93
N ILE A 117 -2.98 4.11 7.04
CA ILE A 117 -2.04 4.77 6.14
C ILE A 117 -1.10 3.73 5.58
N THR A 118 -1.16 3.50 4.26
CA THR A 118 -0.24 2.59 3.57
C THR A 118 0.76 3.38 2.74
N SER A 119 2.01 2.97 2.77
CA SER A 119 3.06 3.55 1.94
C SER A 119 3.84 2.48 1.21
N HIS A 120 4.15 2.76 -0.06
CA HIS A 120 5.16 1.99 -0.78
C HIS A 120 6.47 1.99 0.00
N CYS A 121 7.08 0.82 0.11
CA CYS A 121 8.44 0.60 0.58
C CYS A 121 9.18 -0.27 -0.45
N GLY A 122 10.48 -0.08 -0.55
CA GLY A 122 11.32 -0.76 -1.53
C GLY A 122 11.92 0.20 -2.55
N ILE A 123 13.17 -0.10 -2.95
CA ILE A 123 13.92 0.69 -3.92
C ILE A 123 13.50 0.28 -5.32
N ASN A 124 12.99 1.23 -6.13
CA ASN A 124 12.56 0.95 -7.49
C ASN A 124 12.95 2.07 -8.45
N ASP A 125 13.45 1.72 -9.64
CA ASP A 125 13.80 2.65 -10.70
C ASP A 125 12.60 2.86 -11.65
N TYR A 126 11.94 4.02 -11.57
CA TYR A 126 10.79 4.37 -12.43
C TYR A 126 11.19 5.09 -13.72
N TYR A 127 12.42 5.62 -13.79
CA TYR A 127 12.94 6.29 -14.98
C TYR A 127 14.29 5.71 -15.36
N LYS A 128 14.56 5.69 -16.66
CA LYS A 128 15.82 5.18 -17.20
C LYS A 128 17.01 5.87 -16.53
N PRO A 129 17.99 5.11 -16.00
CA PRO A 129 19.20 5.68 -15.40
C PRO A 129 19.89 6.68 -16.31
N GLY A 130 20.28 7.83 -15.74
CA GLY A 130 20.91 8.93 -16.49
C GLY A 130 19.94 9.78 -17.32
N SER A 131 18.65 9.52 -17.32
CA SER A 131 17.67 10.39 -17.98
C SER A 131 17.43 11.67 -17.17
N LYS A 132 16.98 12.74 -17.84
CA LYS A 132 16.61 14.00 -17.18
C LYS A 132 15.40 13.87 -16.23
N TYR A 133 14.67 12.75 -16.29
CA TYR A 133 13.50 12.49 -15.44
C TYR A 133 13.83 11.67 -14.21
N GLN A 134 15.00 11.02 -14.14
CA GLN A 134 15.41 10.22 -12.99
C GLN A 134 15.30 10.99 -11.64
N PRO A 135 15.69 12.29 -11.55
CA PRO A 135 15.54 13.05 -10.32
C PRO A 135 14.10 13.31 -9.87
N LEU A 136 13.09 13.02 -10.72
CA LEU A 136 11.68 13.15 -10.36
C LEU A 136 11.14 11.95 -9.58
N ALA A 137 11.90 10.86 -9.51
CA ALA A 137 11.55 9.65 -8.77
C ALA A 137 12.80 9.08 -8.08
N PRO A 138 13.29 9.73 -7.01
CA PRO A 138 14.48 9.28 -6.28
C PRO A 138 14.20 7.94 -5.61
N LYS A 139 14.81 6.88 -6.10
CA LYS A 139 14.58 5.50 -5.63
C LYS A 139 14.94 5.30 -4.16
N GLU A 140 15.92 6.04 -3.67
CA GLU A 140 16.36 6.04 -2.27
C GLU A 140 15.24 6.43 -1.31
N TYR A 141 14.19 7.15 -1.75
CA TYR A 141 13.03 7.46 -0.91
C TYR A 141 12.17 6.24 -0.58
N GLY A 142 12.40 5.10 -1.27
CA GLY A 142 11.80 3.81 -0.94
C GLY A 142 12.53 3.02 0.15
N GLU A 143 13.70 3.48 0.62
CA GLU A 143 14.46 2.76 1.63
C GLU A 143 13.70 2.65 2.97
N LEU A 144 13.81 1.50 3.61
CA LEU A 144 13.05 1.16 4.82
C LEU A 144 13.26 2.16 5.96
N HIS A 145 14.45 2.76 6.09
CA HIS A 145 14.76 3.68 7.18
C HIS A 145 13.82 4.91 7.22
N TYR A 146 13.29 5.37 6.07
CA TYR A 146 12.30 6.45 6.03
C TYR A 146 10.97 6.03 6.65
N MET A 147 10.56 4.78 6.41
CA MET A 147 9.35 4.23 7.02
C MET A 147 9.53 4.00 8.52
N LEU A 148 10.68 3.48 8.94
CA LEU A 148 10.99 3.31 10.37
C LEU A 148 10.97 4.65 11.12
N ALA A 149 11.52 5.72 10.53
CA ALA A 149 11.47 7.06 11.10
C ALA A 149 10.02 7.60 11.20
N LEU A 150 9.15 7.29 10.22
CA LEU A 150 7.74 7.67 10.26
C LEU A 150 7.01 6.91 11.38
N ILE A 151 7.25 5.60 11.52
CA ILE A 151 6.63 4.78 12.59
C ILE A 151 7.09 5.26 13.96
N GLU A 152 8.38 5.54 14.13
CA GLU A 152 8.93 6.05 15.40
C GLU A 152 8.28 7.38 15.80
N ARG A 153 8.00 8.25 14.82
CA ARG A 153 7.34 9.54 15.06
C ARG A 153 5.86 9.40 15.43
N TYR A 154 5.17 8.41 14.86
CA TYR A 154 3.73 8.19 15.02
C TYR A 154 3.40 6.74 15.42
N PRO A 155 3.90 6.25 16.56
CA PRO A 155 3.78 4.83 16.93
C PRO A 155 2.34 4.38 17.22
N ASP A 156 1.44 5.32 17.46
CA ASP A 156 0.04 5.06 17.74
C ASP A 156 -0.86 5.06 16.49
N TYR A 157 -0.33 5.51 15.34
CA TYR A 157 -1.08 5.51 14.08
C TYR A 157 -1.02 4.14 13.39
N ILE A 158 -2.07 3.81 12.65
CA ILE A 158 -2.13 2.58 11.86
C ILE A 158 -1.29 2.77 10.60
N LEU A 159 -0.09 2.22 10.60
CA LEU A 159 0.87 2.32 9.51
C LEU A 159 1.08 0.96 8.85
N ILE A 160 1.00 0.93 7.52
CA ILE A 160 1.13 -0.27 6.71
C ILE A 160 2.30 -0.07 5.75
N PRO A 161 3.53 -0.48 6.14
CA PRO A 161 4.64 -0.63 5.21
C PRO A 161 4.28 -1.66 4.13
N ALA A 162 3.98 -1.19 2.92
CA ALA A 162 3.63 -2.07 1.82
C ALA A 162 4.80 -2.99 1.46
N HIS A 163 4.49 -4.16 0.88
CA HIS A 163 5.48 -5.15 0.46
C HIS A 163 6.35 -5.66 1.63
N ALA A 164 5.81 -5.61 2.86
CA ALA A 164 6.51 -5.95 4.10
C ALA A 164 7.83 -5.15 4.30
N GLY A 165 7.83 -3.88 3.90
CA GLY A 165 8.99 -2.99 4.01
C GLY A 165 9.88 -2.92 2.78
N GLY A 166 9.69 -3.82 1.79
CA GLY A 166 10.41 -3.84 0.53
C GLY A 166 9.93 -4.96 -0.40
N ASP A 167 9.89 -4.70 -1.71
CA ASP A 167 9.34 -5.62 -2.70
C ASP A 167 10.30 -6.76 -3.11
N CYS A 168 11.61 -6.56 -3.01
CA CYS A 168 12.62 -7.46 -3.59
C CYS A 168 13.63 -8.03 -2.59
N GLY A 169 13.55 -7.74 -1.27
CA GLY A 169 14.62 -8.03 -0.34
C GLY A 169 14.18 -8.63 1.00
N TRP A 170 15.07 -8.49 1.96
CA TRP A 170 14.96 -9.00 3.32
C TRP A 170 14.51 -7.93 4.31
N GLU A 171 13.99 -6.81 3.80
CA GLU A 171 13.56 -5.65 4.58
C GLU A 171 12.51 -6.02 5.62
N TYR A 172 11.72 -7.07 5.37
CA TYR A 172 10.70 -7.54 6.32
C TYR A 172 11.29 -8.05 7.64
N GLU A 173 12.50 -8.63 7.62
CA GLU A 173 13.18 -9.06 8.84
C GLU A 173 13.62 -7.85 9.67
N GLU A 174 14.21 -6.84 9.03
CA GLU A 174 14.61 -5.58 9.68
C GLU A 174 13.41 -4.83 10.24
N LEU A 175 12.32 -4.74 9.46
CA LEU A 175 11.07 -4.14 9.90
C LEU A 175 10.51 -4.87 11.13
N ALA A 176 10.44 -6.21 11.10
CA ALA A 176 9.95 -7.00 12.23
C ALA A 176 10.83 -6.84 13.48
N GLN A 177 12.15 -6.83 13.31
CA GLN A 177 13.08 -6.58 14.42
C GLN A 177 12.85 -5.20 15.05
N ALA A 178 12.64 -4.17 14.24
CA ALA A 178 12.34 -2.82 14.72
C ALA A 178 11.00 -2.78 15.47
N VAL A 179 9.94 -3.40 14.91
CA VAL A 179 8.62 -3.49 15.52
C VAL A 179 8.70 -4.14 16.91
N HIS A 180 9.40 -5.26 17.04
CA HIS A 180 9.57 -5.95 18.32
C HIS A 180 10.42 -5.15 19.29
N LYS A 181 11.55 -4.60 18.84
CA LYS A 181 12.47 -3.82 19.67
C LYS A 181 11.79 -2.61 20.30
N HIS A 182 10.95 -1.90 19.55
CA HIS A 182 10.28 -0.69 20.01
C HIS A 182 8.88 -0.95 20.58
N GLY A 183 8.36 -2.17 20.44
CA GLY A 183 7.03 -2.55 20.92
C GLY A 183 5.88 -1.86 20.18
N TRP A 184 6.06 -1.51 18.91
CA TRP A 184 5.04 -0.85 18.08
C TRP A 184 3.88 -1.79 17.80
N LYS A 185 2.66 -1.38 18.17
CA LYS A 185 1.46 -2.25 18.13
C LYS A 185 0.58 -2.01 16.91
N ASN A 186 0.73 -0.87 16.24
CA ASN A 186 -0.15 -0.45 15.16
C ASN A 186 0.52 -0.51 13.78
N VAL A 187 1.62 -1.27 13.67
CA VAL A 187 2.27 -1.61 12.41
C VAL A 187 1.65 -2.89 11.87
N TYR A 188 1.13 -2.80 10.65
CA TYR A 188 0.64 -3.92 9.85
C TYR A 188 1.58 -4.13 8.67
N THR A 189 1.41 -5.22 7.95
CA THR A 189 2.12 -5.45 6.70
C THR A 189 1.27 -6.25 5.73
N ASP A 190 1.72 -6.39 4.48
CA ASP A 190 0.98 -7.07 3.45
C ASP A 190 1.79 -8.15 2.72
N THR A 191 1.07 -8.97 1.95
CA THR A 191 1.61 -10.15 1.27
C THR A 191 2.06 -9.89 -0.17
N SER A 192 1.95 -8.67 -0.69
CA SER A 192 2.26 -8.37 -2.09
C SER A 192 3.71 -8.72 -2.44
N PHE A 193 3.93 -9.30 -3.62
CA PHE A 193 5.21 -9.81 -4.11
C PHE A 193 5.87 -10.90 -3.24
N LYS A 194 5.14 -11.52 -2.33
CA LYS A 194 5.68 -12.58 -1.45
C LYS A 194 5.21 -13.96 -1.91
N ASN A 195 6.09 -14.95 -1.77
CA ASN A 195 5.73 -16.35 -1.98
C ASN A 195 5.17 -16.97 -0.68
N ALA A 196 4.59 -18.16 -0.78
CA ALA A 196 3.95 -18.86 0.32
C ALA A 196 4.84 -18.99 1.58
N LYS A 197 6.13 -19.31 1.39
CA LYS A 197 7.07 -19.45 2.50
C LYS A 197 7.22 -18.14 3.27
N VAL A 198 7.44 -17.03 2.56
CA VAL A 198 7.61 -15.70 3.18
C VAL A 198 6.30 -15.23 3.82
N MET A 199 5.14 -15.47 3.20
CA MET A 199 3.84 -15.14 3.81
C MET A 199 3.65 -15.84 5.17
N ARG A 200 4.04 -17.11 5.26
CA ARG A 200 4.00 -17.86 6.53
C ARG A 200 4.98 -17.28 7.56
N GLU A 201 6.17 -16.88 7.14
CA GLU A 201 7.17 -16.22 8.00
C GLU A 201 6.65 -14.88 8.52
N LEU A 202 6.00 -14.07 7.67
CA LEU A 202 5.42 -12.78 8.05
C LEU A 202 4.35 -12.91 9.13
N ALA A 203 3.47 -13.92 9.05
CA ALA A 203 2.47 -14.19 10.09
C ALA A 203 3.12 -14.49 11.45
N GLY A 204 4.24 -15.22 11.46
CA GLY A 204 5.02 -15.48 12.67
C GLY A 204 5.76 -14.26 13.20
N LEU A 205 6.31 -13.44 12.31
CA LEU A 205 7.12 -12.28 12.67
C LEU A 205 6.28 -11.09 13.16
N PHE A 206 5.16 -10.79 12.51
CA PHE A 206 4.32 -9.63 12.84
C PHE A 206 3.12 -9.98 13.72
N GLY A 207 2.78 -11.26 13.81
CA GLY A 207 1.57 -11.75 14.46
C GLY A 207 0.39 -11.89 13.48
N GLU A 208 -0.44 -12.89 13.73
CA GLU A 208 -1.55 -13.31 12.89
C GLU A 208 -2.55 -12.19 12.56
N ASP A 209 -2.73 -11.23 13.49
CA ASP A 209 -3.67 -10.11 13.34
C ASP A 209 -3.06 -8.89 12.62
N LYS A 210 -1.81 -8.99 12.13
CA LYS A 210 -1.06 -7.87 11.54
C LYS A 210 -0.72 -8.07 10.06
N LEU A 211 -0.99 -9.24 9.50
CA LEU A 211 -0.75 -9.55 8.09
C LEU A 211 -2.03 -9.35 7.28
N LEU A 212 -1.91 -8.60 6.18
CA LEU A 212 -3.01 -8.28 5.26
C LEU A 212 -2.74 -8.96 3.92
N PHE A 213 -3.75 -9.60 3.35
CA PHE A 213 -3.65 -10.06 1.97
C PHE A 213 -3.62 -8.87 1.02
N ALA A 214 -2.65 -8.83 0.13
CA ALA A 214 -2.52 -7.85 -0.93
C ALA A 214 -1.79 -8.43 -2.14
N THR A 215 -2.03 -7.84 -3.30
CA THR A 215 -1.47 -8.27 -4.57
C THR A 215 -0.66 -7.20 -5.28
N ASP A 216 -0.90 -5.92 -4.97
CA ASP A 216 -0.41 -4.78 -5.75
C ASP A 216 -0.81 -4.87 -7.25
N TYR A 217 -2.00 -5.44 -7.53
CA TYR A 217 -2.53 -5.51 -8.90
C TYR A 217 -2.61 -4.13 -9.55
N PRO A 218 -2.20 -3.95 -10.80
CA PRO A 218 -1.85 -4.97 -11.79
C PRO A 218 -0.35 -5.32 -11.87
N PHE A 219 0.49 -4.88 -10.93
CA PHE A 219 1.94 -5.10 -10.96
C PHE A 219 2.30 -6.55 -10.60
N ASP A 220 1.54 -7.17 -9.70
CA ASP A 220 1.56 -8.61 -9.47
C ASP A 220 0.19 -9.23 -9.80
N GLY A 221 0.15 -10.55 -10.00
CA GLY A 221 -1.05 -11.26 -10.43
C GLY A 221 -1.93 -11.69 -9.26
N ILE A 222 -3.23 -11.37 -9.29
CA ILE A 222 -4.16 -11.78 -8.22
C ILE A 222 -4.17 -13.29 -8.06
N THR A 223 -4.32 -14.04 -9.16
CA THR A 223 -4.39 -15.52 -9.14
C THR A 223 -3.17 -16.16 -8.48
N GLN A 224 -1.97 -15.66 -8.80
CA GLN A 224 -0.73 -16.17 -8.22
C GLN A 224 -0.63 -15.84 -6.73
N SER A 225 -1.02 -14.62 -6.36
CA SER A 225 -1.00 -14.18 -4.96
C SER A 225 -2.03 -14.93 -4.11
N VAL A 226 -3.23 -15.21 -4.64
CA VAL A 226 -4.24 -16.04 -3.99
C VAL A 226 -3.70 -17.45 -3.77
N ALA A 227 -3.19 -18.10 -4.83
CA ALA A 227 -2.63 -19.45 -4.73
C ALA A 227 -1.47 -19.55 -3.73
N ALA A 228 -0.57 -18.53 -3.71
CA ALA A 228 0.52 -18.49 -2.75
C ALA A 228 0.02 -18.34 -1.29
N CYS A 229 -1.02 -17.54 -1.07
CA CYS A 229 -1.61 -17.36 0.25
C CYS A 229 -2.37 -18.62 0.72
N GLU A 230 -3.11 -19.29 -0.17
CA GLU A 230 -3.73 -20.59 0.10
C GLU A 230 -2.67 -21.65 0.46
N GLU A 231 -1.58 -21.72 -0.29
CA GLU A 231 -0.46 -22.62 0.02
C GLU A 231 0.17 -22.30 1.38
N ALA A 232 0.40 -21.00 1.67
CA ALA A 232 1.01 -20.55 2.91
C ALA A 232 0.24 -21.00 4.15
N PHE A 233 -1.08 -21.04 4.07
CA PHE A 233 -1.97 -21.29 5.22
C PHE A 233 -2.87 -22.52 5.04
N ALA A 234 -2.50 -23.46 4.17
CA ALA A 234 -3.27 -24.66 3.87
C ALA A 234 -3.57 -25.54 5.09
N ASP A 235 -2.71 -25.53 6.09
CA ASP A 235 -2.84 -26.25 7.35
C ASP A 235 -3.55 -25.48 8.47
N ASP A 236 -3.87 -24.19 8.23
CA ASP A 236 -4.50 -23.29 9.22
C ASP A 236 -5.58 -22.40 8.58
N PRO A 237 -6.80 -22.95 8.38
CA PRO A 237 -7.88 -22.19 7.74
C PRO A 237 -8.35 -20.98 8.55
N VAL A 238 -8.13 -20.96 9.86
CA VAL A 238 -8.48 -19.81 10.72
C VAL A 238 -7.52 -18.64 10.44
N LEU A 239 -6.24 -18.93 10.32
CA LEU A 239 -5.24 -17.94 9.95
C LEU A 239 -5.41 -17.48 8.50
N ALA A 240 -5.74 -18.41 7.58
CA ALA A 240 -6.07 -18.06 6.21
C ALA A 240 -7.21 -17.03 6.13
N ASP A 241 -8.32 -17.25 6.84
CA ASP A 241 -9.45 -16.32 6.90
C ASP A 241 -9.06 -14.96 7.49
N LYS A 242 -8.25 -14.93 8.55
CA LYS A 242 -7.72 -13.69 9.10
C LYS A 242 -6.91 -12.90 8.08
N VAL A 243 -5.98 -13.55 7.37
CA VAL A 243 -5.09 -12.90 6.41
C VAL A 243 -5.86 -12.42 5.18
N PHE A 244 -6.71 -13.27 4.61
CA PHE A 244 -7.49 -12.93 3.42
C PHE A 244 -8.52 -11.83 3.67
N TYR A 245 -9.16 -11.82 4.83
CA TYR A 245 -10.31 -10.96 5.08
C TYR A 245 -10.33 -10.32 6.48
N GLY A 246 -10.26 -11.10 7.55
CA GLY A 246 -10.58 -10.67 8.90
C GLY A 246 -9.79 -9.45 9.39
N ASN A 247 -8.48 -9.43 9.10
CA ASN A 247 -7.61 -8.34 9.52
C ASN A 247 -7.92 -7.02 8.79
N ALA A 248 -8.11 -7.08 7.48
CA ALA A 248 -8.48 -5.91 6.68
C ALA A 248 -9.89 -5.41 7.02
N ALA A 249 -10.86 -6.32 7.19
CA ALA A 249 -12.22 -6.00 7.58
C ALA A 249 -12.27 -5.24 8.92
N LYS A 250 -11.49 -5.68 9.90
CA LYS A 250 -11.37 -5.00 11.19
C LYS A 250 -10.80 -3.59 11.07
N LEU A 251 -9.77 -3.39 10.22
CA LEU A 251 -9.16 -2.08 9.99
C LEU A 251 -10.09 -1.11 9.25
N LEU A 252 -10.92 -1.64 8.35
CA LEU A 252 -11.78 -0.85 7.45
C LEU A 252 -13.23 -0.74 7.96
N HIS A 253 -13.54 -1.40 9.08
CA HIS A 253 -14.88 -1.45 9.68
C HIS A 253 -15.94 -1.97 8.70
N LEU A 254 -15.64 -3.12 8.05
CA LEU A 254 -16.54 -3.84 7.13
C LEU A 254 -17.50 -4.76 7.86
#